data_c35f52af3d3412a86fcbd447e99d2b7e
#
_entry.id   c35f52af3d3412a86fcbd447e99d2b7e
#
_cell.length_a   1.000
_cell.length_b   1.000
_cell.length_c   1.000
_cell.angle_alpha   90.00
_cell.angle_beta   90.00
_cell.angle_gamma   90.00
#
_symmetry.space_group_name_H-M   'P 1'
#
loop_
_entity.id
_entity.type
_entity.pdbx_description
1 polymer ?
#
loop_
_entity_poly.entity_id
_entity_poly.type
_entity_poly.pdbx_seq_one_letter_code
_entity_poly.pdbx_strand_id
1 'polypeptide(L)'
;MKMVLSQRQREELNKAIADYLASNGFVEALESFKKEADMPGDIDKKYAGLLEKKWTSVIRLQKKVMDLECRLSEAEKEYLSGAPSREKRSPGEWIPRPPERHCLVGHRGPITRVLFHPVYGVALSASEDSTIKVWDYETGDFEKTIKGHTDLVQDIAFDHTGKLLASCSADMSVKLWDFETYSCLRTMCGHDHNVSSVCFMPSGDHLVSSSRDKTIKMWEVATGYCVRTFTGHRDWVRMVRVNADGSLLASCSNDQTVRVWVVSTKECKLELREHDHVVECVAWAPESVQSALGGDNRGGSSGPFLASGSRDKTIKLWDVSTGQALFTLVGHDNWVRGVKFHPGGKYLLSTSDDKTLCVWDLAHRRCCKTLEAHAHFCTSLDFHRTAPYVVTGSVDQTVKVWECR
;
A
#
# COMPACT_ATOMS: atom_id res chain seq x y z
N MET A 1 -10.10 17.42 -34.30
CA MET A 1 -8.68 17.00 -34.42
C MET A 1 -8.67 15.47 -34.56
N LYS A 2 -8.34 14.90 -35.73
CA LYS A 2 -8.23 13.44 -35.88
C LYS A 2 -6.98 12.97 -35.13
N MET A 3 -7.14 12.28 -34.01
CA MET A 3 -6.02 11.59 -33.36
C MET A 3 -5.50 10.50 -34.30
N VAL A 4 -4.31 10.69 -34.86
CA VAL A 4 -3.66 9.70 -35.71
C VAL A 4 -2.80 8.83 -34.82
N LEU A 5 -3.20 7.57 -34.67
CA LEU A 5 -2.42 6.57 -33.96
C LEU A 5 -1.05 6.38 -34.62
N SER A 6 0.02 6.29 -33.83
CA SER A 6 1.34 5.91 -34.33
C SER A 6 1.30 4.49 -34.90
N GLN A 7 2.24 4.15 -35.77
CA GLN A 7 2.31 2.82 -36.39
C GLN A 7 2.36 1.71 -35.33
N ARG A 8 3.15 1.88 -34.29
CA ARG A 8 3.26 0.95 -33.16
C ARG A 8 1.92 0.77 -32.42
N GLN A 9 1.18 1.87 -32.20
CA GLN A 9 -0.14 1.82 -31.55
C GLN A 9 -1.17 1.10 -32.42
N ARG A 10 -1.11 1.25 -33.76
CA ARG A 10 -1.97 0.52 -34.69
C ARG A 10 -1.67 -0.99 -34.66
N GLU A 11 -0.40 -1.38 -34.65
CA GLU A 11 0.01 -2.77 -34.55
C GLU A 11 -0.46 -3.42 -33.25
N GLU A 12 -0.29 -2.74 -32.11
CA GLU A 12 -0.77 -3.21 -30.81
C GLU A 12 -2.30 -3.34 -30.78
N LEU A 13 -3.01 -2.39 -31.37
CA LEU A 13 -4.48 -2.43 -31.48
C LEU A 13 -4.94 -3.59 -32.36
N ASN A 14 -4.34 -3.78 -33.52
CA ASN A 14 -4.68 -4.89 -34.42
C ASN A 14 -4.46 -6.25 -33.75
N LYS A 15 -3.36 -6.43 -33.02
CA LYS A 15 -3.10 -7.64 -32.24
C LYS A 15 -4.13 -7.88 -31.14
N ALA A 16 -4.55 -6.81 -30.45
CA ALA A 16 -5.57 -6.91 -29.41
C ALA A 16 -6.96 -7.24 -29.98
N ILE A 17 -7.31 -6.69 -31.15
CA ILE A 17 -8.55 -7.03 -31.86
C ILE A 17 -8.55 -8.48 -32.33
N ALA A 18 -7.46 -8.94 -32.92
CA ALA A 18 -7.31 -10.33 -33.36
C ALA A 18 -7.43 -11.33 -32.20
N ASP A 19 -6.84 -11.01 -31.04
CA ASP A 19 -6.98 -11.81 -29.82
C ASP A 19 -8.44 -11.84 -29.30
N TYR A 20 -9.11 -10.70 -29.32
CA TYR A 20 -10.53 -10.61 -28.95
C TYR A 20 -11.42 -11.46 -29.85
N LEU A 21 -11.22 -11.39 -31.18
CA LEU A 21 -11.97 -12.20 -32.14
C LEU A 21 -11.71 -13.70 -31.94
N ALA A 22 -10.46 -14.08 -31.68
CA ALA A 22 -10.09 -15.46 -31.41
C ALA A 22 -10.73 -16.01 -30.13
N SER A 23 -10.66 -15.25 -29.02
CA SER A 23 -11.14 -15.67 -27.70
C SER A 23 -12.67 -15.77 -27.64
N ASN A 24 -13.38 -15.00 -28.46
CA ASN A 24 -14.86 -15.02 -28.52
C ASN A 24 -15.41 -15.93 -29.64
N GLY A 25 -14.56 -16.66 -30.35
CA GLY A 25 -14.98 -17.66 -31.34
C GLY A 25 -15.42 -17.09 -32.70
N PHE A 26 -15.10 -15.83 -33.03
CA PHE A 26 -15.42 -15.20 -34.32
C PHE A 26 -14.39 -15.57 -35.40
N VAL A 27 -14.37 -16.86 -35.81
CA VAL A 27 -13.33 -17.42 -36.68
C VAL A 27 -13.28 -16.76 -38.05
N GLU A 28 -14.42 -16.61 -38.73
CA GLU A 28 -14.49 -15.99 -40.05
C GLU A 28 -14.06 -14.51 -40.04
N ALA A 29 -14.48 -13.77 -39.03
CA ALA A 29 -14.07 -12.39 -38.84
C ALA A 29 -12.58 -12.26 -38.55
N LEU A 30 -12.01 -13.20 -37.78
CA LEU A 30 -10.59 -13.24 -37.47
C LEU A 30 -9.74 -13.47 -38.74
N GLU A 31 -10.13 -14.43 -39.60
CA GLU A 31 -9.42 -14.72 -40.83
C GLU A 31 -9.44 -13.54 -41.81
N SER A 32 -10.62 -12.94 -42.00
CA SER A 32 -10.77 -11.71 -42.79
C SER A 32 -9.93 -10.57 -42.27
N PHE A 33 -9.96 -10.35 -40.96
CA PHE A 33 -9.20 -9.28 -40.29
C PHE A 33 -7.68 -9.49 -40.41
N LYS A 34 -7.20 -10.71 -40.18
CA LYS A 34 -5.78 -11.04 -40.31
C LYS A 34 -5.26 -10.81 -41.75
N LYS A 35 -6.10 -11.11 -42.76
CA LYS A 35 -5.77 -10.91 -44.18
C LYS A 35 -5.71 -9.41 -44.54
N GLU A 36 -6.67 -8.61 -44.06
CA GLU A 36 -6.70 -7.16 -44.33
C GLU A 36 -5.65 -6.37 -43.55
N ALA A 37 -5.32 -6.82 -42.35
CA ALA A 37 -4.33 -6.17 -41.48
C ALA A 37 -2.89 -6.63 -41.74
N ASP A 38 -2.69 -7.50 -42.74
CA ASP A 38 -1.38 -8.08 -43.14
C ASP A 38 -0.60 -8.64 -41.94
N MET A 39 -1.26 -9.49 -41.13
CA MET A 39 -0.73 -10.07 -39.90
C MET A 39 -0.42 -11.58 -40.10
N PRO A 40 0.77 -11.96 -40.56
CA PRO A 40 1.15 -13.36 -40.67
C PRO A 40 1.57 -13.89 -39.27
N GLY A 41 0.93 -14.98 -38.84
CA GLY A 41 1.34 -15.74 -37.68
C GLY A 41 0.32 -15.85 -36.55
N ASP A 42 0.69 -16.60 -35.50
CA ASP A 42 -0.10 -16.77 -34.30
C ASP A 42 0.00 -15.54 -33.38
N ILE A 43 -1.08 -15.29 -32.63
CA ILE A 43 -1.16 -14.17 -31.70
C ILE A 43 -0.38 -14.51 -30.44
N ASP A 44 0.59 -13.68 -30.08
CA ASP A 44 1.34 -13.84 -28.84
C ASP A 44 0.42 -13.80 -27.62
N LYS A 45 0.59 -14.72 -26.68
CA LYS A 45 -0.13 -14.76 -25.39
C LYS A 45 -0.06 -13.44 -24.59
N LYS A 46 0.93 -12.60 -24.92
CA LYS A 46 1.10 -11.26 -24.33
C LYS A 46 -0.10 -10.33 -24.54
N TYR A 47 -0.87 -10.53 -25.62
CA TYR A 47 -2.00 -9.68 -25.98
C TYR A 47 -3.35 -10.23 -25.47
N ALA A 48 -3.33 -11.35 -24.73
CA ALA A 48 -4.54 -12.01 -24.23
C ALA A 48 -5.39 -11.09 -23.33
N GLY A 49 -6.63 -10.83 -23.77
CA GLY A 49 -7.59 -9.98 -23.09
C GLY A 49 -7.19 -8.49 -23.00
N LEU A 50 -6.23 -8.02 -23.81
CA LEU A 50 -5.75 -6.63 -23.76
C LEU A 50 -6.84 -5.63 -24.17
N LEU A 51 -7.67 -5.95 -25.15
CA LEU A 51 -8.74 -5.09 -25.60
C LEU A 51 -9.79 -4.88 -24.51
N GLU A 52 -10.20 -5.93 -23.84
CA GLU A 52 -11.18 -5.88 -22.75
C GLU A 52 -10.65 -5.09 -21.54
N LYS A 53 -9.36 -5.30 -21.21
CA LYS A 53 -8.69 -4.55 -20.12
C LYS A 53 -8.61 -3.05 -20.43
N LYS A 54 -8.23 -2.70 -21.68
CA LYS A 54 -8.20 -1.28 -22.10
C LYS A 54 -9.60 -0.67 -22.16
N TRP A 55 -10.61 -1.43 -22.58
CA TRP A 55 -11.99 -0.98 -22.61
C TRP A 55 -12.54 -0.69 -21.21
N THR A 56 -12.31 -1.59 -20.26
CA THR A 56 -12.70 -1.39 -18.85
C THR A 56 -11.98 -0.19 -18.23
N SER A 57 -10.71 0.03 -18.57
CA SER A 57 -9.96 1.23 -18.14
C SER A 57 -10.54 2.52 -18.72
N VAL A 58 -10.97 2.52 -19.99
CA VAL A 58 -11.62 3.69 -20.63
C VAL A 58 -12.95 3.99 -19.96
N ILE A 59 -13.80 2.98 -19.74
CA ILE A 59 -15.09 3.15 -19.04
C ILE A 59 -14.86 3.74 -17.64
N ARG A 60 -13.85 3.23 -16.91
CA ARG A 60 -13.49 3.74 -15.59
C ARG A 60 -13.07 5.20 -15.62
N LEU A 61 -12.21 5.57 -16.57
CA LEU A 61 -11.79 6.96 -16.77
C LEU A 61 -12.96 7.88 -17.14
N GLN A 62 -13.86 7.41 -18.01
CA GLN A 62 -15.07 8.17 -18.36
C GLN A 62 -15.96 8.38 -17.13
N LYS A 63 -16.19 7.32 -16.32
CA LYS A 63 -16.96 7.42 -15.08
C LYS A 63 -16.31 8.41 -14.09
N LYS A 64 -14.97 8.40 -13.99
CA LYS A 64 -14.22 9.34 -13.15
C LYS A 64 -14.31 10.78 -13.65
N VAL A 65 -14.26 11.00 -14.96
CA VAL A 65 -14.46 12.32 -15.57
C VAL A 65 -15.87 12.84 -15.26
N MET A 66 -16.91 12.01 -15.44
CA MET A 66 -18.29 12.39 -15.10
C MET A 66 -18.48 12.72 -13.61
N ASP A 67 -17.85 11.94 -12.71
CA ASP A 67 -17.90 12.22 -11.26
C ASP A 67 -17.20 13.55 -10.93
N LEU A 68 -16.04 13.80 -11.53
CA LEU A 68 -15.31 15.07 -11.34
C LEU A 68 -16.09 16.26 -11.90
N GLU A 69 -16.74 16.12 -13.06
CA GLU A 69 -17.59 17.16 -13.64
C GLU A 69 -18.83 17.43 -12.77
N CYS A 70 -19.44 16.37 -12.21
CA CYS A 70 -20.54 16.49 -11.26
C CYS A 70 -20.11 17.26 -10.00
N ARG A 71 -18.99 16.88 -9.40
CA ARG A 71 -18.41 17.56 -8.22
C ARG A 71 -18.03 19.01 -8.51
N LEU A 72 -17.52 19.29 -9.71
CA LEU A 72 -17.21 20.64 -10.14
C LEU A 72 -18.48 21.47 -10.22
N SER A 73 -19.54 20.94 -10.86
CA SER A 73 -20.86 21.57 -10.97
C SER A 73 -21.51 21.82 -9.60
N GLU A 74 -21.38 20.87 -8.67
CA GLU A 74 -21.87 21.04 -7.30
C GLU A 74 -21.08 22.12 -6.54
N ALA A 75 -19.74 22.13 -6.67
CA ALA A 75 -18.89 23.16 -6.08
C ALA A 75 -19.18 24.56 -6.64
N GLU A 76 -19.44 24.67 -7.95
CA GLU A 76 -19.83 25.92 -8.59
C GLU A 76 -21.21 26.41 -8.10
N LYS A 77 -22.16 25.49 -7.93
CA LYS A 77 -23.49 25.82 -7.37
C LYS A 77 -23.39 26.28 -5.92
N GLU A 78 -22.57 25.63 -5.10
CA GLU A 78 -22.31 26.05 -3.72
C GLU A 78 -21.63 27.42 -3.66
N TYR A 79 -20.70 27.70 -4.55
CA TYR A 79 -20.01 29.00 -4.66
C TYR A 79 -20.98 30.12 -5.05
N LEU A 80 -21.87 29.85 -6.01
CA LEU A 80 -22.88 30.84 -6.49
C LEU A 80 -24.00 31.05 -5.48
N SER A 81 -24.35 30.07 -4.65
CA SER A 81 -25.44 30.15 -3.69
C SER A 81 -25.12 30.94 -2.43
N GLY A 82 -23.87 31.33 -2.20
CA GLY A 82 -23.44 32.08 -1.00
C GLY A 82 -23.71 31.37 0.32
N ALA A 83 -23.98 30.06 0.31
CA ALA A 83 -24.18 29.29 1.51
C ALA A 83 -22.90 29.30 2.34
N PRO A 84 -22.96 29.43 3.70
CA PRO A 84 -21.79 29.40 4.55
C PRO A 84 -21.04 28.09 4.27
N SER A 85 -19.87 28.21 3.67
CA SER A 85 -19.02 27.08 3.34
C SER A 85 -18.83 26.25 4.61
N ARG A 86 -19.34 25.00 4.62
CA ARG A 86 -18.84 24.00 5.55
C ARG A 86 -17.31 24.08 5.41
N GLU A 87 -16.64 24.50 6.49
CA GLU A 87 -15.19 24.66 6.49
C GLU A 87 -14.56 23.43 5.84
N LYS A 88 -14.12 23.58 4.58
CA LYS A 88 -13.35 22.55 3.89
C LYS A 88 -12.02 22.53 4.63
N ARG A 89 -11.88 21.56 5.53
CA ARG A 89 -10.60 21.34 6.21
C ARG A 89 -9.53 21.17 5.15
N SER A 90 -8.38 21.78 5.40
CA SER A 90 -7.20 21.61 4.54
C SER A 90 -6.87 20.12 4.44
N PRO A 91 -6.29 19.64 3.32
CA PRO A 91 -5.87 18.25 3.18
C PRO A 91 -5.06 17.72 4.38
N GLY A 92 -4.32 18.59 5.07
CA GLY A 92 -3.56 18.25 6.26
C GLY A 92 -4.41 17.96 7.52
N GLU A 93 -5.72 18.19 7.46
CA GLU A 93 -6.65 18.01 8.59
C GLU A 93 -7.69 16.92 8.36
N TRP A 94 -7.59 16.17 7.28
CA TRP A 94 -8.50 15.08 6.96
C TRP A 94 -8.38 13.93 7.98
N ILE A 95 -9.46 13.61 8.65
CA ILE A 95 -9.55 12.49 9.58
C ILE A 95 -10.75 11.60 9.25
N PRO A 96 -10.62 10.27 9.33
CA PRO A 96 -11.68 9.34 8.99
C PRO A 96 -12.92 9.54 9.85
N ARG A 97 -14.11 9.41 9.27
CA ARG A 97 -15.40 9.57 9.96
C ARG A 97 -16.34 8.40 9.71
N PRO A 98 -17.10 7.97 10.73
CA PRO A 98 -18.18 7.04 10.54
C PRO A 98 -19.37 7.73 9.84
N PRO A 99 -20.24 6.97 9.14
CA PRO A 99 -20.09 5.54 8.87
C PRO A 99 -19.01 5.27 7.82
N GLU A 100 -18.63 3.99 7.67
CA GLU A 100 -17.82 3.56 6.53
C GLU A 100 -18.53 3.86 5.20
N ARG A 101 -17.76 4.26 4.20
CA ARG A 101 -18.30 4.51 2.85
C ARG A 101 -18.64 3.19 2.15
N HIS A 102 -17.74 2.21 2.24
CA HIS A 102 -17.90 0.88 1.67
C HIS A 102 -17.37 -0.19 2.61
N CYS A 103 -18.05 -1.34 2.63
CA CYS A 103 -17.60 -2.57 3.24
C CYS A 103 -17.38 -3.60 2.13
N LEU A 104 -16.12 -3.94 1.84
CA LEU A 104 -15.72 -4.80 0.75
C LEU A 104 -15.59 -6.23 1.27
N VAL A 105 -16.45 -7.11 0.78
CA VAL A 105 -16.56 -8.51 1.23
C VAL A 105 -16.22 -9.44 0.08
N GLY A 106 -15.42 -10.46 0.33
CA GLY A 106 -15.09 -11.47 -0.70
C GLY A 106 -13.86 -12.31 -0.43
N HIS A 107 -13.04 -11.95 0.56
CA HIS A 107 -11.98 -12.83 1.05
C HIS A 107 -12.56 -13.98 1.88
N ARG A 108 -11.84 -15.11 1.92
CA ARG A 108 -12.19 -16.31 2.68
C ARG A 108 -11.33 -16.54 3.91
N GLY A 109 -10.43 -15.61 4.19
CA GLY A 109 -9.52 -15.60 5.33
C GLY A 109 -9.27 -14.19 5.84
N PRO A 110 -8.65 -14.05 7.01
CA PRO A 110 -8.25 -12.77 7.58
C PRO A 110 -7.48 -11.90 6.60
N ILE A 111 -7.75 -10.60 6.64
CA ILE A 111 -6.97 -9.63 5.88
C ILE A 111 -5.66 -9.37 6.63
N THR A 112 -4.54 -9.50 5.94
CA THR A 112 -3.20 -9.26 6.47
C THR A 112 -2.71 -7.85 6.16
N ARG A 113 -2.99 -7.37 4.95
CA ARG A 113 -2.55 -6.06 4.48
C ARG A 113 -3.55 -5.41 3.55
N VAL A 114 -3.69 -4.08 3.67
CA VAL A 114 -4.44 -3.25 2.73
C VAL A 114 -3.57 -2.10 2.24
N LEU A 115 -3.79 -1.66 1.00
CA LEU A 115 -2.97 -0.65 0.35
C LEU A 115 -3.77 0.06 -0.74
N PHE A 116 -3.63 1.37 -0.85
CA PHE A 116 -4.12 2.12 -2.01
C PHE A 116 -3.13 2.05 -3.17
N HIS A 117 -3.64 1.99 -4.38
CA HIS A 117 -2.81 2.16 -5.56
C HIS A 117 -2.35 3.63 -5.68
N PRO A 118 -1.07 3.90 -6.01
CA PRO A 118 -0.56 5.27 -6.02
C PRO A 118 -1.18 6.18 -7.08
N VAL A 119 -1.75 5.62 -8.17
CA VAL A 119 -2.25 6.37 -9.34
C VAL A 119 -3.71 6.09 -9.64
N TYR A 120 -4.13 4.81 -9.62
CA TYR A 120 -5.50 4.41 -9.98
C TYR A 120 -6.43 4.43 -8.77
N GLY A 121 -7.75 4.62 -9.02
CA GLY A 121 -8.81 4.61 -8.01
C GLY A 121 -9.11 3.25 -7.40
N VAL A 122 -8.09 2.44 -7.13
CA VAL A 122 -8.25 1.10 -6.59
C VAL A 122 -7.48 0.91 -5.29
N ALA A 123 -8.02 0.03 -4.45
CA ALA A 123 -7.37 -0.48 -3.25
C ALA A 123 -7.10 -1.98 -3.40
N LEU A 124 -6.05 -2.46 -2.75
CA LEU A 124 -5.71 -3.87 -2.72
C LEU A 124 -5.79 -4.41 -1.30
N SER A 125 -6.15 -5.67 -1.20
CA SER A 125 -6.11 -6.41 0.06
C SER A 125 -5.40 -7.75 -0.14
N ALA A 126 -4.48 -8.06 0.76
CA ALA A 126 -3.85 -9.35 0.90
C ALA A 126 -4.51 -10.13 2.04
N SER A 127 -4.56 -11.45 1.93
CA SER A 127 -5.26 -12.28 2.90
C SER A 127 -4.54 -13.61 3.16
N GLU A 128 -4.90 -14.19 4.29
CA GLU A 128 -4.52 -15.56 4.67
C GLU A 128 -5.13 -16.63 3.73
N ASP A 129 -6.09 -16.25 2.86
CA ASP A 129 -6.64 -17.13 1.82
C ASP A 129 -5.69 -17.31 0.61
N SER A 130 -4.44 -16.90 0.72
CA SER A 130 -3.39 -16.98 -0.31
C SER A 130 -3.65 -16.10 -1.53
N THR A 131 -4.60 -15.17 -1.47
CA THR A 131 -4.97 -14.31 -2.59
C THR A 131 -4.77 -12.83 -2.29
N ILE A 132 -4.62 -12.06 -3.37
CA ILE A 132 -4.68 -10.60 -3.33
C ILE A 132 -5.91 -10.19 -4.14
N LYS A 133 -6.74 -9.31 -3.60
CA LYS A 133 -7.92 -8.79 -4.30
C LYS A 133 -7.76 -7.31 -4.59
N VAL A 134 -8.31 -6.92 -5.74
CA VAL A 134 -8.34 -5.55 -6.24
C VAL A 134 -9.78 -5.06 -6.18
N TRP A 135 -9.97 -3.85 -5.66
CA TRP A 135 -11.27 -3.23 -5.40
C TRP A 135 -11.25 -1.80 -5.89
N ASP A 136 -12.32 -1.36 -6.52
CA ASP A 136 -12.56 0.07 -6.72
C ASP A 136 -13.05 0.67 -5.40
N TYR A 137 -12.27 1.55 -4.76
CA TYR A 137 -12.65 2.14 -3.48
C TYR A 137 -13.69 3.27 -3.61
N GLU A 138 -13.91 3.82 -4.81
CA GLU A 138 -14.90 4.86 -5.04
C GLU A 138 -16.31 4.27 -5.17
N THR A 139 -16.44 3.14 -5.89
CA THR A 139 -17.72 2.44 -6.11
C THR A 139 -17.98 1.31 -5.11
N GLY A 140 -16.93 0.74 -4.53
CA GLY A 140 -17.01 -0.43 -3.67
C GLY A 140 -17.05 -1.76 -4.45
N ASP A 141 -16.80 -1.74 -5.74
CA ASP A 141 -16.90 -2.92 -6.59
C ASP A 141 -15.64 -3.80 -6.50
N PHE A 142 -15.84 -5.11 -6.56
CA PHE A 142 -14.75 -6.07 -6.75
C PHE A 142 -14.29 -6.08 -8.20
N GLU A 143 -12.96 -6.02 -8.43
CA GLU A 143 -12.41 -6.03 -9.78
C GLU A 143 -11.73 -7.34 -10.15
N LYS A 144 -10.78 -7.77 -9.34
CA LYS A 144 -9.91 -8.90 -9.68
C LYS A 144 -9.38 -9.63 -8.46
N THR A 145 -9.10 -10.94 -8.64
CA THR A 145 -8.29 -11.72 -7.71
C THR A 145 -6.98 -12.10 -8.37
N ILE A 146 -5.86 -11.79 -7.72
CA ILE A 146 -4.51 -12.21 -8.11
C ILE A 146 -4.18 -13.47 -7.32
N LYS A 147 -3.85 -14.55 -8.02
CA LYS A 147 -3.52 -15.86 -7.45
C LYS A 147 -2.12 -16.28 -7.88
N GLY A 148 -1.43 -17.02 -7.03
CA GLY A 148 -0.12 -17.59 -7.35
C GLY A 148 0.75 -17.89 -6.15
N HIS A 149 0.47 -17.30 -4.97
CA HIS A 149 1.04 -17.79 -3.72
C HIS A 149 0.34 -19.10 -3.31
N THR A 150 1.09 -19.97 -2.66
CA THR A 150 0.60 -21.29 -2.19
C THR A 150 0.23 -21.28 -0.73
N ASP A 151 0.59 -20.22 -0.01
CA ASP A 151 0.31 -20.02 1.43
C ASP A 151 -0.07 -18.56 1.68
N LEU A 152 -0.35 -18.21 2.94
CA LEU A 152 -0.81 -16.90 3.41
C LEU A 152 -0.01 -15.75 2.78
N VAL A 153 -0.69 -14.76 2.19
CA VAL A 153 -0.02 -13.52 1.75
C VAL A 153 0.08 -12.58 2.96
N GLN A 154 1.31 -12.19 3.33
CA GLN A 154 1.57 -11.42 4.54
C GLN A 154 1.59 -9.90 4.30
N ASP A 155 2.23 -9.46 3.22
CA ASP A 155 2.36 -8.02 2.90
C ASP A 155 2.38 -7.81 1.39
N ILE A 156 1.99 -6.61 0.98
CA ILE A 156 2.01 -6.14 -0.40
C ILE A 156 2.56 -4.72 -0.46
N ALA A 157 3.22 -4.39 -1.56
CA ALA A 157 3.76 -3.05 -1.81
C ALA A 157 3.71 -2.70 -3.30
N PHE A 158 3.49 -1.43 -3.61
CA PHE A 158 3.66 -0.90 -4.96
C PHE A 158 5.01 -0.21 -5.12
N ASP A 159 5.52 -0.21 -6.34
CA ASP A 159 6.53 0.75 -6.76
C ASP A 159 5.94 2.18 -6.80
N HIS A 160 6.81 3.18 -6.94
CA HIS A 160 6.38 4.58 -6.97
C HIS A 160 5.49 4.94 -8.17
N THR A 161 5.58 4.16 -9.28
CA THR A 161 4.78 4.37 -10.50
C THR A 161 3.44 3.63 -10.46
N GLY A 162 3.28 2.65 -9.58
CA GLY A 162 2.12 1.76 -9.51
C GLY A 162 2.08 0.68 -10.60
N LYS A 163 3.13 0.52 -11.41
CA LYS A 163 3.19 -0.51 -12.46
C LYS A 163 3.52 -1.89 -11.91
N LEU A 164 4.34 -1.93 -10.87
CA LEU A 164 4.79 -3.16 -10.25
C LEU A 164 4.18 -3.31 -8.86
N LEU A 165 3.65 -4.49 -8.62
CA LEU A 165 3.20 -4.94 -7.31
C LEU A 165 4.17 -6.01 -6.80
N ALA A 166 4.62 -5.88 -5.57
CA ALA A 166 5.33 -6.92 -4.85
C ALA A 166 4.42 -7.52 -3.78
N SER A 167 4.53 -8.83 -3.57
CA SER A 167 3.84 -9.54 -2.49
C SER A 167 4.79 -10.52 -1.82
N CYS A 168 4.60 -10.75 -0.53
CA CYS A 168 5.35 -11.75 0.21
C CYS A 168 4.40 -12.69 0.96
N SER A 169 4.87 -13.91 1.19
CA SER A 169 4.02 -14.97 1.70
C SER A 169 4.73 -15.89 2.68
N ALA A 170 3.91 -16.64 3.42
CA ALA A 170 4.34 -17.75 4.24
C ALA A 170 4.96 -18.90 3.43
N ASP A 171 4.73 -18.93 2.11
CA ASP A 171 5.40 -19.88 1.17
C ASP A 171 6.90 -19.59 0.97
N MET A 172 7.48 -18.70 1.77
CA MET A 172 8.89 -18.31 1.77
C MET A 172 9.33 -17.55 0.51
N SER A 173 8.39 -17.12 -0.33
CA SER A 173 8.68 -16.40 -1.57
C SER A 173 8.24 -14.94 -1.52
N VAL A 174 8.93 -14.13 -2.31
CA VAL A 174 8.50 -12.79 -2.72
C VAL A 174 8.17 -12.85 -4.20
N LYS A 175 6.98 -12.38 -4.59
CA LYS A 175 6.57 -12.36 -6.00
C LYS A 175 6.44 -10.92 -6.48
N LEU A 176 6.87 -10.71 -7.72
CA LEU A 176 6.75 -9.48 -8.46
C LEU A 176 5.69 -9.66 -9.55
N TRP A 177 4.74 -8.75 -9.60
CA TRP A 177 3.61 -8.77 -10.52
C TRP A 177 3.60 -7.51 -11.38
N ASP A 178 3.29 -7.68 -12.64
CA ASP A 178 2.87 -6.58 -13.49
C ASP A 178 1.41 -6.23 -13.16
N PHE A 179 1.17 -5.02 -12.69
CA PHE A 179 -0.17 -4.61 -12.27
C PHE A 179 -1.13 -4.38 -13.44
N GLU A 180 -0.63 -4.10 -14.63
CA GLU A 180 -1.48 -3.94 -15.84
C GLU A 180 -2.04 -5.28 -16.31
N THR A 181 -1.22 -6.34 -16.32
CA THR A 181 -1.60 -7.67 -16.79
C THR A 181 -2.00 -8.64 -15.68
N TYR A 182 -1.69 -8.30 -14.43
CA TYR A 182 -1.80 -9.16 -13.24
C TYR A 182 -0.99 -10.45 -13.36
N SER A 183 0.04 -10.48 -14.19
CA SER A 183 0.91 -11.64 -14.39
C SER A 183 2.09 -11.61 -13.41
N CYS A 184 2.47 -12.80 -12.91
CA CYS A 184 3.67 -12.93 -12.10
C CYS A 184 4.90 -12.83 -13.02
N LEU A 185 5.67 -11.77 -12.85
CA LEU A 185 6.91 -11.55 -13.60
C LEU A 185 8.05 -12.37 -13.02
N ARG A 186 8.16 -12.45 -11.69
CA ARG A 186 9.25 -13.13 -11.00
C ARG A 186 8.79 -13.73 -9.67
N THR A 187 9.46 -14.80 -9.29
CA THR A 187 9.38 -15.36 -7.94
C THR A 187 10.79 -15.39 -7.37
N MET A 188 11.00 -14.70 -6.27
CA MET A 188 12.26 -14.55 -5.56
C MET A 188 12.25 -15.50 -4.37
N CYS A 189 13.14 -16.48 -4.38
CA CYS A 189 13.30 -17.47 -3.33
C CYS A 189 14.69 -17.30 -2.70
N GLY A 190 14.79 -17.56 -1.38
CA GLY A 190 16.06 -17.46 -0.66
C GLY A 190 15.94 -17.08 0.81
N HIS A 191 14.71 -16.77 1.28
CA HIS A 191 14.41 -16.81 2.71
C HIS A 191 14.19 -18.25 3.17
N ASP A 192 14.67 -18.58 4.37
CA ASP A 192 14.56 -19.92 4.95
C ASP A 192 13.27 -20.13 5.75
N HIS A 193 12.44 -19.09 5.85
CA HIS A 193 11.16 -19.12 6.55
C HIS A 193 10.18 -18.07 5.98
N ASN A 194 8.94 -18.06 6.51
CA ASN A 194 7.88 -17.14 6.13
C ASN A 194 8.40 -15.71 5.95
N VAL A 195 8.04 -15.08 4.83
CA VAL A 195 8.35 -13.67 4.57
C VAL A 195 7.21 -12.81 5.11
N SER A 196 7.54 -11.93 6.04
CA SER A 196 6.57 -11.16 6.82
C SER A 196 6.24 -9.79 6.25
N SER A 197 7.17 -9.19 5.52
CA SER A 197 6.95 -7.85 4.96
C SER A 197 7.78 -7.63 3.70
N VAL A 198 7.30 -6.76 2.81
CA VAL A 198 7.97 -6.36 1.59
C VAL A 198 7.77 -4.86 1.35
N CYS A 199 8.78 -4.18 0.80
CA CYS A 199 8.68 -2.81 0.32
C CYS A 199 9.65 -2.56 -0.83
N PHE A 200 9.32 -1.60 -1.69
CA PHE A 200 10.22 -1.13 -2.74
C PHE A 200 11.19 -0.08 -2.19
N MET A 201 12.39 -0.05 -2.75
CA MET A 201 13.26 1.11 -2.64
C MET A 201 12.65 2.28 -3.44
N PRO A 202 12.90 3.54 -3.04
CA PRO A 202 12.35 4.70 -3.76
C PRO A 202 12.78 4.78 -5.22
N SER A 203 13.95 4.24 -5.58
CA SER A 203 14.42 4.13 -6.97
C SER A 203 13.59 3.17 -7.84
N GLY A 204 12.87 2.22 -7.21
CA GLY A 204 12.15 1.16 -7.90
C GLY A 204 13.01 -0.02 -8.37
N ASP A 205 14.34 0.08 -8.32
CA ASP A 205 15.26 -0.95 -8.82
C ASP A 205 15.43 -2.13 -7.88
N HIS A 206 15.09 -1.95 -6.60
CA HIS A 206 15.26 -2.97 -5.57
C HIS A 206 14.00 -3.12 -4.71
N LEU A 207 13.83 -4.35 -4.21
CA LEU A 207 12.87 -4.72 -3.17
C LEU A 207 13.60 -5.06 -1.89
N VAL A 208 12.96 -4.80 -0.76
CA VAL A 208 13.43 -5.22 0.55
C VAL A 208 12.36 -6.09 1.19
N SER A 209 12.75 -7.24 1.73
CA SER A 209 11.86 -8.15 2.44
C SER A 209 12.40 -8.50 3.82
N SER A 210 11.51 -8.76 4.76
CA SER A 210 11.84 -9.26 6.09
C SER A 210 11.20 -10.62 6.33
N SER A 211 11.82 -11.45 7.17
CA SER A 211 11.37 -12.83 7.37
C SER A 211 11.47 -13.28 8.82
N ARG A 212 10.74 -14.35 9.09
CA ARG A 212 10.85 -15.15 10.30
C ARG A 212 12.22 -15.82 10.47
N ASP A 213 13.01 -15.90 9.40
CA ASP A 213 14.40 -16.37 9.46
C ASP A 213 15.37 -15.38 10.14
N LYS A 214 14.85 -14.27 10.72
CA LYS A 214 15.57 -13.20 11.42
C LYS A 214 16.40 -12.30 10.51
N THR A 215 16.27 -12.43 9.21
CA THR A 215 17.01 -11.65 8.22
C THR A 215 16.13 -10.66 7.46
N ILE A 216 16.77 -9.65 6.91
CA ILE A 216 16.21 -8.75 5.92
C ILE A 216 17.03 -8.95 4.65
N LYS A 217 16.36 -9.12 3.51
CA LYS A 217 17.02 -9.30 2.22
C LYS A 217 16.64 -8.20 1.27
N MET A 218 17.61 -7.79 0.45
CA MET A 218 17.43 -6.85 -0.63
C MET A 218 17.59 -7.56 -1.96
N TRP A 219 16.66 -7.36 -2.86
CA TRP A 219 16.53 -8.06 -4.14
C TRP A 219 16.60 -7.05 -5.28
N GLU A 220 17.29 -7.37 -6.33
CA GLU A 220 17.27 -6.59 -7.56
C GLU A 220 16.04 -6.95 -8.37
N VAL A 221 15.21 -5.95 -8.70
CA VAL A 221 13.93 -6.13 -9.42
C VAL A 221 14.15 -6.71 -10.83
N ALA A 222 15.20 -6.24 -11.50
CA ALA A 222 15.51 -6.66 -12.86
C ALA A 222 15.87 -8.14 -12.98
N THR A 223 16.64 -8.68 -12.04
CA THR A 223 17.15 -10.06 -12.07
C THR A 223 16.38 -11.01 -11.16
N GLY A 224 15.84 -10.50 -10.05
CA GLY A 224 15.21 -11.27 -8.98
C GLY A 224 16.18 -11.90 -8.00
N TYR A 225 17.49 -11.61 -8.10
CA TYR A 225 18.49 -12.14 -7.18
C TYR A 225 18.63 -11.31 -5.91
N CYS A 226 18.95 -12.01 -4.81
CA CYS A 226 19.29 -11.37 -3.55
C CYS A 226 20.69 -10.72 -3.65
N VAL A 227 20.73 -9.38 -3.54
CA VAL A 227 22.00 -8.63 -3.63
C VAL A 227 22.58 -8.30 -2.25
N ARG A 228 21.74 -8.26 -1.21
CA ARG A 228 22.18 -7.95 0.16
C ARG A 228 21.36 -8.71 1.18
N THR A 229 22.01 -9.12 2.29
CA THR A 229 21.34 -9.65 3.48
C THR A 229 21.80 -8.86 4.69
N PHE A 230 20.83 -8.41 5.51
CA PHE A 230 21.07 -7.72 6.78
C PHE A 230 20.75 -8.71 7.90
N THR A 231 21.71 -8.90 8.78
CA THR A 231 21.62 -9.83 9.92
C THR A 231 21.86 -9.07 11.22
N GLY A 232 21.20 -9.50 12.29
CA GLY A 232 21.38 -8.88 13.60
C GLY A 232 20.16 -9.01 14.52
N HIS A 233 18.93 -9.04 13.99
CA HIS A 233 17.76 -9.37 14.81
C HIS A 233 17.90 -10.76 15.42
N ARG A 234 17.43 -10.91 16.66
CA ARG A 234 17.54 -12.17 17.43
C ARG A 234 16.34 -13.08 17.24
N ASP A 235 15.25 -12.52 16.70
CA ASP A 235 13.99 -13.21 16.45
C ASP A 235 13.31 -12.68 15.19
N TRP A 236 12.12 -13.17 14.84
CA TRP A 236 11.36 -12.81 13.64
C TRP A 236 11.36 -11.33 13.38
N VAL A 237 11.70 -10.94 12.16
CA VAL A 237 11.52 -9.57 11.70
C VAL A 237 10.09 -9.43 11.17
N ARG A 238 9.28 -8.62 11.85
CA ARG A 238 7.86 -8.45 11.54
C ARG A 238 7.62 -7.55 10.36
N MET A 239 8.32 -6.44 10.30
CA MET A 239 8.13 -5.45 9.26
C MET A 239 9.44 -4.75 8.93
N VAL A 240 9.60 -4.37 7.66
CA VAL A 240 10.68 -3.51 7.17
C VAL A 240 10.10 -2.38 6.32
N ARG A 241 10.61 -1.16 6.50
CA ARG A 241 10.24 0.02 5.70
C ARG A 241 11.47 0.84 5.38
N VAL A 242 11.46 1.41 4.19
CA VAL A 242 12.53 2.28 3.66
C VAL A 242 12.16 3.72 3.91
N ASN A 243 13.12 4.57 4.24
CA ASN A 243 12.91 6.02 4.31
C ASN A 243 12.80 6.64 2.90
N ALA A 244 12.40 7.92 2.84
CA ALA A 244 12.06 8.58 1.59
C ALA A 244 13.24 8.70 0.61
N ASP A 245 14.47 8.84 1.11
CA ASP A 245 15.68 8.96 0.27
C ASP A 245 16.36 7.62 -0.07
N GLY A 246 15.88 6.51 0.53
CA GLY A 246 16.44 5.17 0.33
C GLY A 246 17.76 4.89 1.05
N SER A 247 18.23 5.77 1.91
CA SER A 247 19.50 5.61 2.63
C SER A 247 19.40 4.69 3.85
N LEU A 248 18.21 4.65 4.49
CA LEU A 248 17.96 3.94 5.73
C LEU A 248 16.80 2.94 5.61
N LEU A 249 16.93 1.82 6.30
CA LEU A 249 15.84 0.87 6.55
C LEU A 249 15.48 0.90 8.04
N ALA A 250 14.20 0.83 8.36
CA ALA A 250 13.72 0.56 9.69
C ALA A 250 13.07 -0.82 9.72
N SER A 251 13.39 -1.62 10.72
CA SER A 251 12.80 -2.94 10.94
C SER A 251 12.34 -3.12 12.38
N CYS A 252 11.29 -3.89 12.58
CA CYS A 252 10.81 -4.27 13.90
C CYS A 252 10.73 -5.78 14.02
N SER A 253 10.84 -6.29 15.25
CA SER A 253 11.01 -7.72 15.49
C SER A 253 10.31 -8.21 16.76
N ASN A 254 10.15 -9.54 16.81
CA ASN A 254 9.75 -10.25 18.02
C ASN A 254 10.77 -10.10 19.16
N ASP A 255 12.02 -9.73 18.85
CA ASP A 255 13.06 -9.46 19.86
C ASP A 255 12.82 -8.16 20.64
N GLN A 256 11.65 -7.52 20.47
CA GLN A 256 11.20 -6.29 21.13
C GLN A 256 11.98 -5.05 20.70
N THR A 257 12.79 -5.14 19.66
CA THR A 257 13.60 -4.03 19.18
C THR A 257 13.10 -3.47 17.86
N VAL A 258 13.36 -2.17 17.67
CA VAL A 258 13.34 -1.55 16.34
C VAL A 258 14.80 -1.27 15.97
N ARG A 259 15.17 -1.63 14.75
CA ARG A 259 16.53 -1.38 14.24
C ARG A 259 16.51 -0.49 13.04
N VAL A 260 17.49 0.39 12.95
CA VAL A 260 17.73 1.25 11.79
C VAL A 260 19.06 0.84 11.16
N TRP A 261 19.02 0.58 9.87
CA TRP A 261 20.13 0.07 9.08
C TRP A 261 20.55 1.09 8.03
N VAL A 262 21.85 1.22 7.79
CA VAL A 262 22.39 1.96 6.66
C VAL A 262 22.43 1.03 5.45
N VAL A 263 21.70 1.40 4.38
CA VAL A 263 21.56 0.54 3.19
C VAL A 263 22.90 0.28 2.52
N SER A 264 23.78 1.28 2.42
CA SER A 264 25.08 1.19 1.73
C SER A 264 26.06 0.25 2.45
N THR A 265 26.17 0.35 3.77
CA THR A 265 27.17 -0.41 4.58
C THR A 265 26.61 -1.72 5.11
N LYS A 266 25.28 -1.91 5.14
CA LYS A 266 24.55 -3.02 5.78
C LYS A 266 24.66 -3.04 7.31
N GLU A 267 25.19 -2.00 7.92
CA GLU A 267 25.38 -1.92 9.35
C GLU A 267 24.11 -1.47 10.07
N CYS A 268 23.88 -2.02 11.24
CA CYS A 268 22.85 -1.53 12.14
C CYS A 268 23.34 -0.23 12.80
N LYS A 269 22.77 0.90 12.37
CA LYS A 269 23.08 2.24 12.90
C LYS A 269 22.54 2.44 14.30
N LEU A 270 21.30 1.98 14.55
CA LEU A 270 20.61 2.14 15.83
C LEU A 270 19.85 0.88 16.19
N GLU A 271 19.84 0.57 17.48
CA GLU A 271 18.99 -0.44 18.08
C GLU A 271 18.15 0.23 19.20
N LEU A 272 16.86 0.37 18.98
CA LEU A 272 15.92 1.06 19.83
C LEU A 272 15.21 0.03 20.73
N ARG A 273 15.40 0.13 22.06
CA ARG A 273 14.97 -0.86 23.05
C ARG A 273 14.15 -0.20 24.16
N GLU A 274 12.89 0.09 23.91
CA GLU A 274 12.02 0.63 24.95
C GLU A 274 10.63 -0.02 24.96
N HIS A 275 10.33 -0.86 23.96
CA HIS A 275 9.11 -1.64 23.97
C HIS A 275 9.24 -2.85 24.88
N ASP A 276 8.20 -3.13 25.64
CA ASP A 276 8.16 -4.25 26.61
C ASP A 276 7.67 -5.56 25.98
N HIS A 277 7.25 -5.52 24.71
CA HIS A 277 6.75 -6.68 23.97
C HIS A 277 7.12 -6.58 22.49
N VAL A 278 6.75 -7.61 21.71
CA VAL A 278 6.95 -7.69 20.26
C VAL A 278 6.54 -6.39 19.58
N VAL A 279 7.38 -5.87 18.70
CA VAL A 279 7.07 -4.73 17.84
C VAL A 279 6.52 -5.25 16.51
N GLU A 280 5.25 -4.91 16.21
CA GLU A 280 4.53 -5.44 15.06
C GLU A 280 4.70 -4.58 13.79
N CYS A 281 4.81 -3.27 13.95
CA CYS A 281 4.83 -2.36 12.82
C CYS A 281 5.74 -1.16 13.03
N VAL A 282 6.24 -0.64 11.90
CA VAL A 282 7.03 0.60 11.85
C VAL A 282 6.60 1.46 10.66
N ALA A 283 6.71 2.78 10.80
CA ALA A 283 6.45 3.73 9.74
C ALA A 283 7.40 4.92 9.83
N TRP A 284 7.99 5.31 8.69
CA TRP A 284 8.77 6.53 8.58
C TRP A 284 7.84 7.73 8.53
N ALA A 285 8.21 8.79 9.22
CA ALA A 285 7.50 10.04 9.18
C ALA A 285 7.79 10.78 7.87
N PRO A 286 6.77 11.41 7.23
CA PRO A 286 7.01 12.34 6.14
C PRO A 286 7.67 13.63 6.67
N GLU A 287 8.33 14.37 5.80
CA GLU A 287 9.01 15.62 6.16
C GLU A 287 8.07 16.66 6.82
N SER A 288 6.79 16.63 6.42
CA SER A 288 5.75 17.50 7.01
C SER A 288 5.56 17.34 8.53
N VAL A 289 5.98 16.21 9.12
CA VAL A 289 5.90 15.96 10.58
C VAL A 289 6.84 16.89 11.37
N GLN A 290 7.93 17.38 10.76
CA GLN A 290 8.87 18.29 11.44
C GLN A 290 8.16 19.55 11.97
N SER A 291 7.20 20.08 11.23
CA SER A 291 6.42 21.25 11.66
C SER A 291 5.53 20.96 12.87
N ALA A 292 5.05 19.74 13.00
CA ALA A 292 4.19 19.33 14.13
C ALA A 292 4.99 18.98 15.41
N LEU A 293 6.22 18.49 15.25
CA LEU A 293 7.08 18.09 16.38
C LEU A 293 8.08 19.17 16.80
N GLY A 294 8.40 20.13 15.90
CA GLY A 294 9.44 21.16 16.10
C GLY A 294 8.98 22.43 16.82
N GLY A 295 7.74 22.48 17.36
CA GLY A 295 7.16 23.69 17.97
C GLY A 295 7.78 24.15 19.29
N ASP A 296 8.62 23.38 19.95
CA ASP A 296 9.30 23.79 21.17
C ASP A 296 10.78 24.08 20.89
N ASN A 297 11.18 25.35 20.94
CA ASN A 297 12.51 25.93 20.78
C ASN A 297 13.59 25.40 21.75
N ARG A 298 13.59 24.13 22.12
CA ARG A 298 14.60 23.50 22.96
C ARG A 298 15.27 22.34 22.28
N GLY A 299 16.33 22.65 21.51
CA GLY A 299 17.22 21.67 20.91
C GLY A 299 16.60 20.98 19.68
N GLY A 300 16.43 21.73 18.59
CA GLY A 300 15.77 21.28 17.37
C GLY A 300 16.31 19.96 16.82
N SER A 301 15.59 18.89 17.05
CA SER A 301 15.80 17.63 16.32
C SER A 301 15.38 17.85 14.87
N SER A 302 16.30 17.60 13.96
CA SER A 302 16.08 17.79 12.51
C SER A 302 15.48 16.54 11.83
N GLY A 303 15.14 15.45 12.61
CA GLY A 303 14.68 14.17 12.07
C GLY A 303 15.82 13.35 11.41
N PRO A 304 15.54 12.25 10.73
CA PRO A 304 14.23 11.68 10.43
C PRO A 304 13.54 11.04 11.66
N PHE A 305 12.22 11.02 11.62
CA PHE A 305 11.41 10.43 12.70
C PHE A 305 10.80 9.10 12.28
N LEU A 306 10.59 8.23 13.27
CA LEU A 306 10.01 6.90 13.08
C LEU A 306 8.92 6.65 14.13
N ALA A 307 7.85 5.97 13.74
CA ALA A 307 6.84 5.46 14.65
C ALA A 307 6.90 3.93 14.69
N SER A 308 6.70 3.34 15.86
CA SER A 308 6.58 1.90 16.05
C SER A 308 5.36 1.57 16.89
N GLY A 309 4.64 0.50 16.51
CA GLY A 309 3.51 -0.05 17.25
C GLY A 309 3.82 -1.45 17.74
N SER A 310 3.42 -1.75 18.99
CA SER A 310 3.80 -2.97 19.68
C SER A 310 2.60 -3.69 20.32
N ARG A 311 2.84 -4.94 20.67
CA ARG A 311 1.95 -5.75 21.50
C ARG A 311 1.85 -5.27 22.94
N ASP A 312 2.74 -4.37 23.39
CA ASP A 312 2.62 -3.66 24.67
C ASP A 312 1.49 -2.62 24.67
N LYS A 313 0.71 -2.54 23.58
CA LYS A 313 -0.45 -1.64 23.36
C LYS A 313 -0.05 -0.18 23.17
N THR A 314 1.21 0.11 23.02
CA THR A 314 1.74 1.47 22.87
C THR A 314 2.26 1.73 21.47
N ILE A 315 2.31 3.01 21.12
CA ILE A 315 3.01 3.51 19.96
C ILE A 315 4.12 4.43 20.46
N LYS A 316 5.34 4.24 19.98
CA LYS A 316 6.46 5.10 20.32
C LYS A 316 6.93 5.87 19.09
N LEU A 317 7.23 7.15 19.30
CA LEU A 317 7.88 7.99 18.30
C LEU A 317 9.35 8.15 18.66
N TRP A 318 10.19 8.02 17.64
CA TRP A 318 11.64 7.99 17.77
C TRP A 318 12.28 9.08 16.92
N ASP A 319 13.30 9.71 17.46
CA ASP A 319 14.24 10.51 16.70
C ASP A 319 15.43 9.62 16.29
N VAL A 320 15.57 9.39 15.00
CA VAL A 320 16.62 8.54 14.42
C VAL A 320 17.99 9.23 14.45
N SER A 321 18.06 10.55 14.62
CA SER A 321 19.32 11.26 14.75
C SER A 321 19.98 11.02 16.10
N THR A 322 19.18 10.99 17.17
CA THR A 322 19.63 10.79 18.56
C THR A 322 19.49 9.36 19.05
N GLY A 323 18.60 8.56 18.42
CA GLY A 323 18.26 7.21 18.86
C GLY A 323 17.35 7.17 20.09
N GLN A 324 16.72 8.29 20.46
CA GLN A 324 15.87 8.40 21.65
C GLN A 324 14.38 8.37 21.30
N ALA A 325 13.55 7.84 22.19
CA ALA A 325 12.12 7.99 22.11
C ALA A 325 11.73 9.42 22.48
N LEU A 326 10.95 10.06 21.60
CA LEU A 326 10.42 11.41 21.84
C LEU A 326 9.26 11.37 22.82
N PHE A 327 8.33 10.45 22.61
CA PHE A 327 7.19 10.21 23.50
C PHE A 327 6.49 8.89 23.15
N THR A 328 5.66 8.44 24.08
CA THR A 328 4.82 7.25 23.96
C THR A 328 3.36 7.65 23.90
N LEU A 329 2.62 7.11 22.94
CA LEU A 329 1.16 7.26 22.83
C LEU A 329 0.50 6.02 23.44
N VAL A 330 -0.37 6.24 24.40
CA VAL A 330 -1.10 5.22 25.15
C VAL A 330 -2.60 5.46 24.96
N GLY A 331 -3.37 4.40 24.70
CA GLY A 331 -4.82 4.51 24.52
C GLY A 331 -5.45 3.35 23.76
N HIS A 332 -4.65 2.45 23.16
CA HIS A 332 -5.17 1.16 22.69
C HIS A 332 -5.27 0.16 23.83
N ASP A 333 -6.31 -0.65 23.82
CA ASP A 333 -6.55 -1.69 24.83
C ASP A 333 -5.94 -3.04 24.48
N ASN A 334 -5.43 -3.20 23.25
CA ASN A 334 -4.81 -4.42 22.76
C ASN A 334 -3.64 -4.11 21.79
N TRP A 335 -3.05 -5.14 21.18
CA TRP A 335 -1.88 -5.07 20.31
C TRP A 335 -2.06 -4.08 19.16
N VAL A 336 -1.09 -3.20 18.95
CA VAL A 336 -1.06 -2.29 17.82
C VAL A 336 -0.49 -3.02 16.61
N ARG A 337 -1.31 -3.21 15.57
CA ARG A 337 -0.97 -3.96 14.36
C ARG A 337 -0.47 -3.10 13.21
N GLY A 338 -0.95 -1.88 13.11
CA GLY A 338 -0.59 -0.98 12.03
C GLY A 338 -0.44 0.45 12.49
N VAL A 339 0.54 1.15 11.92
CA VAL A 339 0.73 2.59 12.09
C VAL A 339 0.97 3.24 10.74
N LYS A 340 0.41 4.42 10.52
CA LYS A 340 0.58 5.21 9.30
C LYS A 340 0.54 6.69 9.62
N PHE A 341 1.53 7.45 9.17
CA PHE A 341 1.46 8.90 9.26
C PHE A 341 0.48 9.46 8.25
N HIS A 342 -0.24 10.47 8.69
CA HIS A 342 -1.05 11.29 7.79
C HIS A 342 -0.12 12.09 6.86
N PRO A 343 -0.41 12.22 5.55
CA PRO A 343 0.45 12.95 4.61
C PRO A 343 0.72 14.41 5.02
N GLY A 344 -0.24 15.07 5.69
CA GLY A 344 -0.07 16.43 6.22
C GLY A 344 0.80 16.54 7.47
N GLY A 345 1.29 15.43 8.02
CA GLY A 345 2.22 15.41 9.16
C GLY A 345 1.62 15.71 10.53
N LYS A 346 0.39 16.19 10.63
CA LYS A 346 -0.26 16.56 11.89
C LYS A 346 -0.73 15.35 12.71
N TYR A 347 -1.15 14.29 12.03
CA TYR A 347 -1.76 13.12 12.65
C TYR A 347 -0.99 11.83 12.36
N LEU A 348 -1.09 10.89 13.28
CA LEU A 348 -0.76 9.48 13.11
C LEU A 348 -2.05 8.67 13.20
N LEU A 349 -2.19 7.63 12.40
CA LEU A 349 -3.28 6.67 12.46
C LEU A 349 -2.74 5.33 12.91
N SER A 350 -3.51 4.59 13.70
CA SER A 350 -3.15 3.24 14.14
C SER A 350 -4.35 2.31 14.18
N THR A 351 -4.09 1.04 13.94
CA THR A 351 -5.06 -0.05 14.05
C THR A 351 -4.60 -1.08 15.08
N SER A 352 -5.57 -1.67 15.77
CA SER A 352 -5.28 -2.58 16.87
C SER A 352 -6.23 -3.79 16.92
N ASP A 353 -5.78 -4.80 17.67
CA ASP A 353 -6.59 -5.97 18.02
C ASP A 353 -7.76 -5.60 18.98
N ASP A 354 -7.85 -4.36 19.45
CA ASP A 354 -9.04 -3.82 20.14
C ASP A 354 -10.19 -3.46 19.17
N LYS A 355 -10.03 -3.76 17.85
CA LYS A 355 -11.00 -3.54 16.76
C LYS A 355 -11.13 -2.08 16.35
N THR A 356 -10.30 -1.20 16.87
CA THR A 356 -10.39 0.24 16.66
C THR A 356 -9.36 0.77 15.67
N LEU A 357 -9.72 1.89 15.05
CA LEU A 357 -8.85 2.80 14.35
C LEU A 357 -8.73 4.07 15.17
N CYS A 358 -7.53 4.37 15.67
CA CYS A 358 -7.24 5.58 16.42
C CYS A 358 -6.52 6.62 15.55
N VAL A 359 -6.88 7.90 15.78
CA VAL A 359 -6.21 9.06 15.21
C VAL A 359 -5.54 9.84 16.34
N TRP A 360 -4.25 10.05 16.20
CA TRP A 360 -3.42 10.70 17.21
C TRP A 360 -2.97 12.07 16.72
N ASP A 361 -3.17 13.09 17.51
CA ASP A 361 -2.60 14.43 17.30
C ASP A 361 -1.17 14.43 17.83
N LEU A 362 -0.20 14.61 16.93
CA LEU A 362 1.22 14.54 17.26
C LEU A 362 1.69 15.76 18.08
N ALA A 363 1.14 16.94 17.81
CA ALA A 363 1.48 18.16 18.55
C ALA A 363 1.03 18.10 20.01
N HIS A 364 -0.18 17.58 20.24
CA HIS A 364 -0.76 17.45 21.58
C HIS A 364 -0.48 16.08 22.23
N ARG A 365 0.15 15.14 21.50
CA ARG A 365 0.54 13.80 21.99
C ARG A 365 -0.62 13.00 22.59
N ARG A 366 -1.80 13.09 21.99
CA ARG A 366 -3.02 12.45 22.50
C ARG A 366 -3.86 11.85 21.39
N CYS A 367 -4.66 10.84 21.74
CA CYS A 367 -5.71 10.34 20.86
C CYS A 367 -6.80 11.40 20.73
N CYS A 368 -7.05 11.88 19.53
CA CYS A 368 -8.12 12.84 19.23
C CYS A 368 -9.40 12.17 18.75
N LYS A 369 -9.30 10.93 18.26
CA LYS A 369 -10.45 10.18 17.77
C LYS A 369 -10.20 8.68 17.81
N THR A 370 -11.20 7.95 18.30
CA THR A 370 -11.27 6.47 18.23
C THR A 370 -12.51 6.08 17.44
N LEU A 371 -12.36 5.17 16.50
CA LEU A 371 -13.41 4.62 15.66
C LEU A 371 -13.47 3.11 15.87
N GLU A 372 -14.64 2.57 16.17
CA GLU A 372 -14.90 1.14 16.09
C GLU A 372 -14.92 0.74 14.62
N ALA A 373 -13.79 0.26 14.12
CA ALA A 373 -13.61 0.03 12.71
C ALA A 373 -14.22 -1.31 12.26
N HIS A 374 -14.00 -2.37 13.01
CA HIS A 374 -14.36 -3.73 12.61
C HIS A 374 -14.98 -4.56 13.75
N ALA A 375 -15.63 -5.67 13.37
CA ALA A 375 -16.19 -6.61 14.34
C ALA A 375 -15.11 -7.50 14.99
N HIS A 376 -13.93 -7.59 14.38
CA HIS A 376 -12.76 -8.36 14.86
C HIS A 376 -11.49 -7.51 14.76
N PHE A 377 -10.32 -8.08 15.08
CA PHE A 377 -9.02 -7.42 15.09
C PHE A 377 -8.75 -6.63 13.80
N CYS A 378 -8.35 -5.38 13.94
CA CYS A 378 -7.99 -4.53 12.81
C CYS A 378 -6.49 -4.68 12.53
N THR A 379 -6.15 -5.34 11.43
CA THR A 379 -4.79 -5.79 11.14
C THR A 379 -3.94 -4.78 10.40
N SER A 380 -4.56 -3.98 9.56
CA SER A 380 -3.85 -3.09 8.64
C SER A 380 -4.64 -1.84 8.31
N LEU A 381 -3.93 -0.78 7.94
CA LEU A 381 -4.51 0.46 7.43
C LEU A 381 -3.62 1.05 6.33
N ASP A 382 -4.22 1.82 5.47
CA ASP A 382 -3.51 2.75 4.59
C ASP A 382 -4.28 4.06 4.43
N PHE A 383 -3.54 5.15 4.24
CA PHE A 383 -4.08 6.50 3.99
C PHE A 383 -3.77 6.88 2.55
N HIS A 384 -4.78 7.31 1.79
CA HIS A 384 -4.58 7.73 0.42
C HIS A 384 -3.77 9.03 0.35
N ARG A 385 -2.81 9.11 -0.57
CA ARG A 385 -1.86 10.24 -0.63
C ARG A 385 -2.51 11.57 -0.97
N THR A 386 -3.50 11.58 -1.85
CA THR A 386 -4.08 12.81 -2.43
C THR A 386 -5.59 12.90 -2.26
N ALA A 387 -6.27 11.81 -1.94
CA ALA A 387 -7.73 11.77 -1.76
C ALA A 387 -8.08 11.53 -0.28
N PRO A 388 -9.25 12.01 0.19
CA PRO A 388 -9.65 11.95 1.59
C PRO A 388 -10.19 10.56 1.98
N TYR A 389 -9.38 9.52 1.79
CA TYR A 389 -9.80 8.15 2.11
C TYR A 389 -8.77 7.42 2.97
N VAL A 390 -9.30 6.59 3.87
CA VAL A 390 -8.56 5.58 4.64
C VAL A 390 -9.15 4.22 4.33
N VAL A 391 -8.32 3.22 4.20
CA VAL A 391 -8.73 1.82 4.10
C VAL A 391 -8.23 1.05 5.31
N THR A 392 -9.06 0.16 5.85
CA THR A 392 -8.71 -0.73 6.96
C THR A 392 -9.05 -2.17 6.61
N GLY A 393 -8.22 -3.10 7.04
CA GLY A 393 -8.43 -4.53 6.88
C GLY A 393 -8.51 -5.23 8.23
N SER A 394 -9.24 -6.33 8.29
CA SER A 394 -9.51 -7.03 9.55
C SER A 394 -9.50 -8.55 9.42
N VAL A 395 -9.38 -9.19 10.57
CA VAL A 395 -9.58 -10.64 10.73
C VAL A 395 -11.04 -11.06 10.43
N ASP A 396 -12.01 -10.12 10.46
CA ASP A 396 -13.39 -10.36 10.06
C ASP A 396 -13.58 -10.60 8.56
N GLN A 397 -12.47 -10.68 7.79
CA GLN A 397 -12.41 -10.92 6.35
C GLN A 397 -12.96 -9.76 5.50
N THR A 398 -13.19 -8.60 6.10
CA THR A 398 -13.68 -7.41 5.41
C THR A 398 -12.59 -6.35 5.27
N VAL A 399 -12.74 -5.55 4.23
CA VAL A 399 -11.99 -4.31 4.03
C VAL A 399 -12.98 -3.16 4.07
N LYS A 400 -12.74 -2.16 4.89
CA LYS A 400 -13.60 -0.98 4.98
C LYS A 400 -12.92 0.27 4.46
N VAL A 401 -13.66 1.06 3.71
CA VAL A 401 -13.23 2.35 3.17
C VAL A 401 -13.89 3.46 3.96
N TRP A 402 -13.10 4.40 4.47
CA TRP A 402 -13.53 5.52 5.29
C TRP A 402 -13.31 6.82 4.55
N GLU A 403 -14.31 7.67 4.52
CA GLU A 403 -14.17 9.04 4.02
C GLU A 403 -13.62 9.94 5.12
N CYS A 404 -12.65 10.79 4.76
CA CYS A 404 -12.04 11.76 5.65
C CYS A 404 -12.61 13.16 5.40
N ARG A 405 -12.90 13.88 6.49
CA ARG A 405 -13.43 15.26 6.44
C ARG A 405 -12.82 16.11 7.55
#